data_97932964803d8e2f45fff59a27575654
#
_entry.id   97932964803d8e2f45fff59a27575654
#
_cell.length_a   1.000
_cell.length_b   1.000
_cell.length_c   1.000
_cell.angle_alpha   90.00
_cell.angle_beta   90.00
_cell.angle_gamma   90.00
#
_symmetry.space_group_name_H-M   'P 1'
#
loop_
_entity.id
_entity.type
_entity.pdbx_description
1 polymer ?
#
loop_
_entity_poly.entity_id
_entity_poly.type
_entity_poly.pdbx_seq_one_letter_code
_entity_poly.pdbx_strand_id
1 'polypeptide(L)'
;MNWINRSRPTANSFLSYFCAAWKVAAALAVSMFFLTATQGWSQPVPGSLDVHWNEGASDCTATPQNPLQVHMYERQTFILRQSPCANFEANFLYLLIGSDKALLIDTGAVADPKEMPLAKTILELLPDKDHRKLPLLVAHTHSHLDHRAGDPQFASLSSVQVVSTDLEGVRAFFGFTNWPNGIAQVDLGGRIVDVIPTPGHHPTHLAFYDNRTGILFSGDFLLPGRLLIEDAAAYRESALRVVDFLKTRPLAHIMGGHIELNTA
;
A
#
# COMPACT_ATOMS: atom_id res chain seq x y z
N MET A 1 87.44 -29.72 -9.61
CA MET A 1 88.34 -29.88 -8.41
C MET A 1 87.90 -28.86 -7.37
N ASN A 2 87.33 -29.40 -6.25
CA ASN A 2 87.42 -28.91 -4.87
C ASN A 2 87.01 -27.45 -4.58
N TRP A 3 86.36 -27.07 -3.55
CA TRP A 3 85.98 -27.69 -2.26
C TRP A 3 84.81 -26.91 -1.63
N ILE A 4 83.98 -27.62 -0.85
CA ILE A 4 82.90 -27.24 0.03
C ILE A 4 83.34 -26.28 1.14
N ASN A 5 82.59 -25.29 1.50
CA ASN A 5 82.51 -24.90 2.90
C ASN A 5 81.05 -24.55 3.31
N ARG A 6 80.54 -25.31 4.27
CA ARG A 6 79.22 -25.14 4.90
C ARG A 6 79.36 -24.25 6.12
N SER A 7 78.60 -23.21 6.23
CA SER A 7 78.37 -22.57 7.50
C SER A 7 76.88 -22.70 7.84
N ARG A 8 76.56 -23.28 9.01
CA ARG A 8 75.20 -23.47 9.56
C ARG A 8 74.66 -22.12 10.03
N PRO A 9 73.39 -21.76 9.78
CA PRO A 9 72.75 -20.67 10.48
C PRO A 9 72.23 -21.14 11.84
N THR A 10 72.43 -20.33 12.84
CA THR A 10 72.02 -20.49 14.24
C THR A 10 70.50 -20.33 14.36
N ALA A 11 69.90 -21.27 15.08
CA ALA A 11 68.52 -21.30 15.43
C ALA A 11 68.20 -20.26 16.51
N ASN A 12 67.80 -19.03 16.16
CA ASN A 12 67.24 -18.09 17.16
C ASN A 12 66.43 -16.92 16.55
N SER A 13 65.80 -17.05 15.38
CA SER A 13 65.00 -15.96 14.81
C SER A 13 63.58 -16.34 14.38
N PHE A 14 63.07 -17.52 14.75
CA PHE A 14 61.72 -17.97 14.33
C PHE A 14 60.59 -17.81 15.36
N LEU A 15 60.89 -17.36 16.60
CA LEU A 15 59.84 -17.22 17.62
C LEU A 15 59.22 -15.83 17.74
N SER A 16 59.74 -14.79 17.09
CA SER A 16 59.20 -13.42 17.23
C SER A 16 58.13 -13.05 16.19
N TYR A 17 57.96 -13.81 15.12
CA TYR A 17 56.95 -13.48 14.08
C TYR A 17 55.59 -14.16 14.30
N PHE A 18 55.49 -15.18 15.13
CA PHE A 18 54.21 -15.85 15.40
C PHE A 18 53.33 -15.15 16.43
N CYS A 19 53.88 -14.33 17.31
CA CYS A 19 53.08 -13.61 18.30
C CYS A 19 52.42 -12.32 17.78
N ALA A 20 52.93 -11.73 16.67
CA ALA A 20 52.34 -10.52 16.08
C ALA A 20 51.14 -10.81 15.17
N ALA A 21 51.11 -11.95 14.50
CA ALA A 21 50.01 -12.34 13.60
C ALA A 21 48.73 -12.71 14.34
N TRP A 22 48.81 -13.23 15.56
CA TRP A 22 47.62 -13.62 16.35
C TRP A 22 46.91 -12.43 17.00
N LYS A 23 47.58 -11.32 17.27
CA LYS A 23 46.97 -10.13 17.86
C LYS A 23 46.21 -9.30 16.81
N VAL A 24 46.56 -9.37 15.55
CA VAL A 24 45.86 -8.67 14.46
C VAL A 24 44.63 -9.46 13.99
N ALA A 25 44.70 -10.79 14.00
CA ALA A 25 43.56 -11.64 13.65
C ALA A 25 42.42 -11.59 14.70
N ALA A 26 42.76 -11.43 15.99
CA ALA A 26 41.75 -11.30 17.06
C ALA A 26 41.09 -9.92 17.07
N ALA A 27 41.74 -8.86 16.60
CA ALA A 27 41.14 -7.52 16.53
C ALA A 27 40.18 -7.36 15.32
N LEU A 28 40.38 -8.11 14.22
CA LEU A 28 39.49 -8.10 13.06
C LEU A 28 38.24 -9.00 13.23
N ALA A 29 38.32 -10.00 14.10
CA ALA A 29 37.16 -10.88 14.39
C ALA A 29 36.12 -10.25 15.32
N VAL A 30 36.46 -9.23 16.10
CA VAL A 30 35.51 -8.54 17.01
C VAL A 30 34.73 -7.42 16.31
N SER A 31 35.19 -6.93 15.16
CA SER A 31 34.55 -5.85 14.43
C SER A 31 33.47 -6.34 13.41
N MET A 32 33.25 -7.64 13.26
CA MET A 32 32.27 -8.20 12.32
C MET A 32 30.94 -8.63 12.97
N PHE A 33 30.71 -8.32 14.23
CA PHE A 33 29.58 -8.88 14.96
C PHE A 33 28.57 -7.86 15.50
N PHE A 34 28.32 -6.74 14.81
CA PHE A 34 27.13 -5.90 15.15
C PHE A 34 26.67 -5.07 13.95
N LEU A 35 26.26 -5.75 12.86
CA LEU A 35 25.37 -5.18 11.86
C LEU A 35 24.28 -6.21 11.55
N THR A 36 23.59 -6.69 12.58
CA THR A 36 22.20 -7.07 12.41
C THR A 36 21.46 -5.76 12.25
N ALA A 37 21.28 -5.33 11.00
CA ALA A 37 20.27 -4.34 10.69
C ALA A 37 18.95 -4.98 11.12
N THR A 38 18.49 -4.64 12.33
CA THR A 38 17.09 -4.76 12.63
C THR A 38 16.41 -3.93 11.56
N GLN A 39 15.71 -4.57 10.63
CA GLN A 39 14.75 -3.89 9.77
C GLN A 39 13.65 -3.37 10.70
N GLY A 40 13.97 -2.31 11.41
CA GLY A 40 12.98 -1.56 12.17
C GLY A 40 12.09 -0.87 11.15
N TRP A 41 10.82 -1.21 11.15
CA TRP A 41 9.81 -0.45 10.42
C TRP A 41 9.94 1.01 10.87
N SER A 42 10.02 1.93 9.90
CA SER A 42 9.93 3.36 10.23
C SER A 42 8.59 3.63 10.89
N GLN A 43 8.56 4.56 11.86
CA GLN A 43 7.29 4.96 12.45
C GLN A 43 6.38 5.53 11.35
N PRO A 44 5.07 5.21 11.39
CA PRO A 44 4.11 5.74 10.43
C PRO A 44 4.14 7.26 10.41
N VAL A 45 4.04 7.82 9.21
CA VAL A 45 3.84 9.26 9.05
C VAL A 45 2.43 9.60 9.54
N PRO A 46 2.30 10.45 10.58
CA PRO A 46 1.01 10.80 11.12
C PRO A 46 0.23 11.70 10.15
N GLY A 47 -1.09 11.58 10.21
CA GLY A 47 -2.01 12.45 9.50
C GLY A 47 -3.18 12.84 10.39
N SER A 48 -4.14 13.59 9.85
CA SER A 48 -5.33 14.05 10.56
C SER A 48 -6.57 13.37 9.99
N LEU A 49 -7.43 12.91 10.89
CA LEU A 49 -8.82 12.50 10.61
C LEU A 49 -9.81 13.50 11.20
N ASP A 50 -9.36 14.71 11.53
CA ASP A 50 -10.23 15.80 11.96
C ASP A 50 -11.02 16.33 10.76
N VAL A 51 -12.10 15.66 10.45
CA VAL A 51 -12.97 15.92 9.31
C VAL A 51 -14.41 15.52 9.63
N HIS A 52 -15.33 16.40 9.27
CA HIS A 52 -16.76 16.05 9.26
C HIS A 52 -17.13 15.53 7.86
N TRP A 53 -17.49 14.26 7.79
CA TRP A 53 -17.84 13.65 6.51
C TRP A 53 -19.21 14.10 6.03
N ASN A 54 -19.34 14.25 4.70
CA ASN A 54 -20.60 14.57 4.06
C ASN A 54 -21.64 13.45 4.32
N GLU A 55 -22.71 13.80 4.99
CA GLU A 55 -23.79 12.88 5.35
C GLU A 55 -24.95 12.93 4.32
N GLY A 56 -24.81 13.75 3.26
CA GLY A 56 -25.86 13.99 2.29
C GLY A 56 -26.88 15.01 2.78
N ALA A 57 -28.06 14.97 2.20
CA ALA A 57 -29.21 15.79 2.59
C ALA A 57 -30.48 14.97 2.47
N SER A 58 -31.50 15.34 3.26
CA SER A 58 -32.84 14.72 3.16
C SER A 58 -33.53 15.00 1.82
N ASP A 59 -33.21 16.13 1.20
CA ASP A 59 -33.59 16.50 -0.16
C ASP A 59 -32.35 17.02 -0.90
N CYS A 60 -31.74 16.16 -1.68
CA CYS A 60 -30.52 16.48 -2.45
C CYS A 60 -30.77 17.47 -3.59
N THR A 61 -32.03 17.62 -4.03
CA THR A 61 -32.41 18.60 -5.06
C THR A 61 -32.54 20.00 -4.45
N ALA A 62 -33.15 20.10 -3.29
CA ALA A 62 -33.31 21.38 -2.58
C ALA A 62 -32.00 21.85 -1.94
N THR A 63 -31.13 20.92 -1.57
CA THR A 63 -29.83 21.20 -0.92
C THR A 63 -28.71 20.53 -1.70
N PRO A 64 -28.28 21.10 -2.84
CA PRO A 64 -27.20 20.52 -3.64
C PRO A 64 -25.92 20.33 -2.83
N GLN A 65 -25.32 19.18 -2.94
CA GLN A 65 -24.08 18.80 -2.26
C GLN A 65 -22.92 18.71 -3.26
N ASN A 66 -21.70 18.98 -2.79
CA ASN A 66 -20.52 18.63 -3.57
C ASN A 66 -20.51 17.08 -3.74
N PRO A 67 -20.50 16.56 -4.97
CA PRO A 67 -20.56 15.11 -5.20
C PRO A 67 -19.36 14.33 -4.65
N LEU A 68 -18.23 15.01 -4.44
CA LEU A 68 -16.99 14.40 -3.96
C LEU A 68 -16.32 15.30 -2.93
N GLN A 69 -16.26 14.88 -1.69
CA GLN A 69 -15.49 15.54 -0.64
C GLN A 69 -14.05 15.03 -0.66
N VAL A 70 -13.07 15.92 -0.57
CA VAL A 70 -11.64 15.59 -0.51
C VAL A 70 -11.09 16.01 0.84
N HIS A 71 -10.44 15.09 1.53
CA HIS A 71 -9.72 15.34 2.77
C HIS A 71 -8.25 14.93 2.62
N MET A 72 -7.35 15.82 2.97
CA MET A 72 -5.91 15.53 3.01
C MET A 72 -5.54 14.96 4.38
N TYR A 73 -5.34 13.64 4.46
CA TYR A 73 -4.85 12.98 5.66
C TYR A 73 -3.42 13.45 6.02
N GLU A 74 -2.54 13.39 5.04
CA GLU A 74 -1.21 14.01 5.03
C GLU A 74 -0.87 14.41 3.58
N ARG A 75 0.24 15.11 3.34
CA ARG A 75 0.56 15.76 2.05
C ARG A 75 0.49 14.85 0.82
N GLN A 76 0.67 13.54 1.00
CA GLN A 76 0.73 12.54 -0.07
C GLN A 76 -0.37 11.47 0.07
N THR A 77 -1.34 11.68 0.98
CA THR A 77 -2.45 10.75 1.23
C THR A 77 -3.75 11.51 1.33
N PHE A 78 -4.67 11.22 0.43
CA PHE A 78 -5.99 11.84 0.36
C PHE A 78 -7.08 10.79 0.52
N ILE A 79 -8.08 11.15 1.32
CA ILE A 79 -9.31 10.39 1.49
C ILE A 79 -10.41 11.15 0.76
N LEU A 80 -11.08 10.49 -0.17
CA LEU A 80 -12.18 11.06 -0.91
C LEU A 80 -13.46 10.36 -0.47
N ARG A 81 -14.51 11.12 -0.21
CA ARG A 81 -15.83 10.60 0.11
C ARG A 81 -16.84 11.03 -0.94
N GLN A 82 -17.47 10.05 -1.53
CA GLN A 82 -18.60 10.25 -2.42
C GLN A 82 -19.82 10.74 -1.61
N SER A 83 -20.49 11.77 -2.10
CA SER A 83 -21.71 12.26 -1.44
C SER A 83 -22.83 11.22 -1.51
N PRO A 84 -23.59 10.98 -0.42
CA PRO A 84 -24.83 10.20 -0.48
C PRO A 84 -25.85 10.77 -1.47
N CYS A 85 -25.79 12.07 -1.78
CA CYS A 85 -26.61 12.69 -2.81
C CYS A 85 -26.18 12.36 -4.25
N ALA A 86 -24.93 11.98 -4.47
CA ALA A 86 -24.46 11.49 -5.78
C ALA A 86 -24.79 10.00 -5.95
N ASN A 87 -24.59 9.21 -4.90
CA ASN A 87 -24.99 7.81 -4.86
C ASN A 87 -25.08 7.36 -3.39
N PHE A 88 -26.10 6.59 -3.04
CA PHE A 88 -26.38 6.15 -1.66
C PHE A 88 -25.28 5.29 -1.04
N GLU A 89 -24.44 4.61 -1.85
CA GLU A 89 -23.31 3.82 -1.37
C GLU A 89 -22.25 4.68 -0.67
N ALA A 90 -22.13 5.96 -1.07
CA ALA A 90 -21.30 6.95 -0.40
C ALA A 90 -19.87 6.47 -0.12
N ASN A 91 -19.25 5.83 -1.11
CA ASN A 91 -17.95 5.17 -1.01
C ASN A 91 -16.82 6.11 -0.57
N PHE A 92 -15.86 5.54 0.14
CA PHE A 92 -14.54 6.13 0.34
C PHE A 92 -13.58 5.63 -0.73
N LEU A 93 -12.79 6.56 -1.29
CA LEU A 93 -11.75 6.31 -2.25
C LEU A 93 -10.44 6.86 -1.67
N TYR A 94 -9.31 6.28 -2.05
CA TYR A 94 -8.04 6.65 -1.45
C TYR A 94 -6.98 6.93 -2.50
N LEU A 95 -6.35 8.11 -2.42
CA LEU A 95 -5.25 8.49 -3.32
C LEU A 95 -3.94 8.53 -2.54
N LEU A 96 -2.98 7.69 -2.96
CA LEU A 96 -1.66 7.56 -2.39
C LEU A 96 -0.62 8.04 -3.39
N ILE A 97 0.20 9.03 -3.03
CA ILE A 97 1.18 9.65 -3.92
C ILE A 97 2.60 9.25 -3.50
N GLY A 98 3.36 8.69 -4.41
CA GLY A 98 4.80 8.45 -4.28
C GLY A 98 5.61 9.45 -5.10
N SER A 99 6.92 9.22 -5.27
CA SER A 99 7.79 10.08 -6.09
C SER A 99 7.71 9.77 -7.60
N ASP A 100 7.28 8.58 -7.98
CA ASP A 100 7.34 8.12 -9.37
C ASP A 100 5.95 7.88 -9.97
N LYS A 101 4.97 7.51 -9.15
CA LYS A 101 3.57 7.33 -9.51
C LYS A 101 2.65 7.44 -8.30
N ALA A 102 1.37 7.56 -8.56
CA ALA A 102 0.33 7.51 -7.56
C ALA A 102 -0.53 6.25 -7.71
N LEU A 103 -1.22 5.88 -6.64
CA LEU A 103 -2.22 4.80 -6.60
C LEU A 103 -3.56 5.40 -6.17
N LEU A 104 -4.60 5.21 -6.98
CA LEU A 104 -5.99 5.40 -6.59
C LEU A 104 -6.59 4.03 -6.26
N ILE A 105 -7.12 3.90 -5.06
CA ILE A 105 -7.86 2.71 -4.61
C ILE A 105 -9.34 3.01 -4.74
N ASP A 106 -10.02 2.27 -5.60
CA ASP A 106 -11.42 2.37 -6.01
C ASP A 106 -11.76 3.66 -6.79
N THR A 107 -12.85 3.59 -7.57
CA THR A 107 -13.35 4.72 -8.38
C THR A 107 -14.81 5.06 -8.08
N GLY A 108 -15.41 4.40 -7.08
CA GLY A 108 -16.74 4.72 -6.59
C GLY A 108 -17.88 4.23 -7.49
N ALA A 109 -19.09 4.67 -7.15
CA ALA A 109 -20.34 4.19 -7.69
C ALA A 109 -20.92 5.06 -8.83
N VAL A 110 -20.20 6.10 -9.29
CA VAL A 110 -20.70 7.06 -10.29
C VAL A 110 -19.79 7.11 -11.51
N ALA A 111 -20.34 6.74 -12.67
CA ALA A 111 -19.62 6.70 -13.93
C ALA A 111 -19.58 8.06 -14.64
N ASP A 112 -20.67 8.82 -14.58
CA ASP A 112 -20.77 10.11 -15.31
C ASP A 112 -19.94 11.20 -14.65
N PRO A 113 -18.91 11.76 -15.36
CA PRO A 113 -18.09 12.83 -14.82
C PRO A 113 -18.88 14.16 -14.60
N LYS A 114 -20.09 14.28 -15.15
CA LYS A 114 -20.96 15.44 -14.87
C LYS A 114 -21.62 15.34 -13.51
N GLU A 115 -21.90 14.12 -13.06
CA GLU A 115 -22.48 13.84 -11.75
C GLU A 115 -21.40 13.80 -10.67
N MET A 116 -20.23 13.18 -10.96
CA MET A 116 -19.09 13.13 -10.06
C MET A 116 -17.79 13.21 -10.86
N PRO A 117 -17.10 14.37 -10.92
CA PRO A 117 -15.91 14.59 -11.75
C PRO A 117 -14.65 13.98 -11.12
N LEU A 118 -14.64 12.64 -10.90
CA LEU A 118 -13.58 11.95 -10.17
C LEU A 118 -12.21 12.12 -10.85
N ALA A 119 -12.11 11.78 -12.15
CA ALA A 119 -10.82 11.83 -12.85
C ALA A 119 -10.23 13.25 -12.86
N LYS A 120 -11.08 14.28 -13.05
CA LYS A 120 -10.65 15.67 -12.96
C LYS A 120 -10.10 16.00 -11.57
N THR A 121 -10.83 15.64 -10.51
CA THR A 121 -10.42 15.89 -9.12
C THR A 121 -9.10 15.18 -8.80
N ILE A 122 -8.95 13.93 -9.21
CA ILE A 122 -7.69 13.19 -9.00
C ILE A 122 -6.53 13.84 -9.74
N LEU A 123 -6.70 14.23 -11.01
CA LEU A 123 -5.64 14.89 -11.78
C LEU A 123 -5.25 16.25 -11.19
N GLU A 124 -6.18 16.98 -10.57
CA GLU A 124 -5.88 18.26 -9.88
C GLU A 124 -5.04 18.03 -8.60
N LEU A 125 -5.23 16.91 -7.91
CA LEU A 125 -4.46 16.54 -6.72
C LEU A 125 -3.06 15.99 -7.06
N LEU A 126 -2.86 15.43 -8.26
CA LEU A 126 -1.57 14.89 -8.66
C LEU A 126 -0.54 16.00 -8.90
N PRO A 127 0.68 15.86 -8.36
CA PRO A 127 1.76 16.80 -8.66
C PRO A 127 2.19 16.70 -10.13
N ASP A 128 2.73 17.80 -10.64
CA ASP A 128 3.42 17.79 -11.91
C ASP A 128 4.86 17.34 -11.73
N LYS A 129 5.30 16.42 -12.60
CA LYS A 129 6.68 15.94 -12.71
C LYS A 129 7.14 16.10 -14.17
N ASP A 130 8.19 16.86 -14.41
CA ASP A 130 8.73 17.12 -15.75
C ASP A 130 7.68 17.63 -16.75
N HIS A 131 6.86 18.59 -16.31
CA HIS A 131 5.75 19.20 -17.08
C HIS A 131 4.62 18.23 -17.45
N ARG A 132 4.50 17.11 -16.77
CA ARG A 132 3.41 16.12 -16.95
C ARG A 132 2.85 15.74 -15.59
N LYS A 133 1.58 15.33 -15.58
CA LYS A 133 1.01 14.74 -14.37
C LYS A 133 1.73 13.44 -14.01
N LEU A 134 1.91 13.22 -12.73
CA LEU A 134 2.47 11.98 -12.22
C LEU A 134 1.65 10.79 -12.73
N PRO A 135 2.28 9.69 -13.21
CA PRO A 135 1.55 8.50 -13.63
C PRO A 135 0.64 7.97 -12.52
N LEU A 136 -0.55 7.52 -12.90
CA LEU A 136 -1.56 7.01 -11.97
C LEU A 136 -1.84 5.54 -12.23
N LEU A 137 -1.76 4.73 -11.19
CA LEU A 137 -2.31 3.38 -11.15
C LEU A 137 -3.68 3.45 -10.47
N VAL A 138 -4.71 2.88 -11.10
CA VAL A 138 -6.03 2.68 -10.50
C VAL A 138 -6.16 1.19 -10.21
N ALA A 139 -6.39 0.83 -8.96
CA ALA A 139 -6.63 -0.53 -8.51
C ALA A 139 -7.87 -0.57 -7.62
N HIS A 140 -8.49 -1.74 -7.51
CA HIS A 140 -9.76 -1.88 -6.82
C HIS A 140 -9.63 -2.84 -5.65
N THR A 141 -10.39 -2.55 -4.60
CA THR A 141 -10.54 -3.50 -3.51
C THR A 141 -11.23 -4.77 -4.01
N HIS A 142 -12.25 -4.63 -4.86
CA HIS A 142 -12.95 -5.77 -5.48
C HIS A 142 -13.78 -5.32 -6.70
N SER A 143 -14.49 -6.24 -7.34
CA SER A 143 -15.17 -5.99 -8.62
C SER A 143 -16.62 -5.55 -8.52
N HIS A 144 -17.20 -5.30 -7.33
CA HIS A 144 -18.53 -4.72 -7.24
C HIS A 144 -18.60 -3.36 -7.93
N LEU A 145 -19.74 -3.06 -8.51
CA LEU A 145 -19.89 -1.90 -9.42
C LEU A 145 -19.66 -0.58 -8.70
N ASP A 146 -20.05 -0.47 -7.47
CA ASP A 146 -19.88 0.72 -6.64
C ASP A 146 -18.42 1.03 -6.29
N HIS A 147 -17.49 0.10 -6.50
CA HIS A 147 -16.04 0.32 -6.36
C HIS A 147 -15.34 0.66 -7.66
N ARG A 148 -15.97 0.44 -8.84
CA ARG A 148 -15.36 0.59 -10.15
C ARG A 148 -16.18 1.32 -11.21
N ALA A 149 -17.35 1.86 -10.85
CA ALA A 149 -18.20 2.54 -11.84
C ALA A 149 -17.53 3.75 -12.49
N GLY A 150 -16.59 4.42 -11.78
CA GLY A 150 -15.85 5.57 -12.30
C GLY A 150 -14.71 5.26 -13.26
N ASP A 151 -14.36 3.99 -13.51
CA ASP A 151 -13.26 3.58 -14.41
C ASP A 151 -13.32 4.23 -15.81
N PRO A 152 -14.50 4.36 -16.45
CA PRO A 152 -14.58 4.99 -17.77
C PRO A 152 -14.04 6.42 -17.83
N GLN A 153 -14.03 7.14 -16.71
CA GLN A 153 -13.47 8.50 -16.64
C GLN A 153 -11.95 8.52 -16.86
N PHE A 154 -11.27 7.40 -16.66
CA PHE A 154 -9.81 7.26 -16.81
C PHE A 154 -9.39 6.60 -18.14
N ALA A 155 -10.30 5.99 -18.88
CA ALA A 155 -10.00 5.13 -20.02
C ALA A 155 -9.23 5.82 -21.17
N SER A 156 -9.39 7.15 -21.34
CA SER A 156 -8.71 7.91 -22.41
C SER A 156 -7.41 8.58 -21.95
N LEU A 157 -7.02 8.43 -20.69
CA LEU A 157 -5.88 9.14 -20.10
C LEU A 157 -4.60 8.30 -20.26
N SER A 158 -3.68 8.73 -21.11
CA SER A 158 -2.46 7.98 -21.46
C SER A 158 -1.48 7.78 -20.29
N SER A 159 -1.58 8.60 -19.23
CA SER A 159 -0.77 8.47 -18.01
C SER A 159 -1.44 7.63 -16.92
N VAL A 160 -2.58 7.00 -17.20
CA VAL A 160 -3.35 6.20 -16.24
C VAL A 160 -3.39 4.74 -16.68
N GLN A 161 -3.13 3.84 -15.76
CA GLN A 161 -3.33 2.41 -15.92
C GLN A 161 -4.41 1.95 -14.95
N VAL A 162 -5.49 1.37 -15.47
CA VAL A 162 -6.56 0.76 -14.67
C VAL A 162 -6.33 -0.75 -14.64
N VAL A 163 -6.26 -1.33 -13.45
CA VAL A 163 -6.10 -2.77 -13.25
C VAL A 163 -7.45 -3.45 -13.48
N SER A 164 -7.46 -4.57 -14.21
CA SER A 164 -8.65 -5.40 -14.37
C SER A 164 -9.19 -5.88 -13.03
N THR A 165 -10.50 -5.97 -12.89
CA THR A 165 -11.18 -6.39 -11.66
C THR A 165 -11.58 -7.87 -11.64
N ASP A 166 -11.42 -8.59 -12.76
CA ASP A 166 -11.60 -10.04 -12.79
C ASP A 166 -10.41 -10.76 -12.12
N LEU A 167 -10.66 -11.97 -11.62
CA LEU A 167 -9.65 -12.71 -10.84
C LEU A 167 -8.38 -13.00 -11.62
N GLU A 168 -8.48 -13.30 -12.90
CA GLU A 168 -7.32 -13.61 -13.73
C GLU A 168 -6.46 -12.36 -13.94
N GLY A 169 -7.08 -11.23 -14.28
CA GLY A 169 -6.41 -9.95 -14.46
C GLY A 169 -5.77 -9.45 -13.16
N VAL A 170 -6.45 -9.56 -12.02
CA VAL A 170 -5.89 -9.24 -10.70
C VAL A 170 -4.65 -10.09 -10.41
N ARG A 171 -4.75 -11.40 -10.59
CA ARG A 171 -3.63 -12.34 -10.37
C ARG A 171 -2.45 -12.06 -11.28
N ALA A 172 -2.71 -11.83 -12.56
CA ALA A 172 -1.67 -11.54 -13.54
C ALA A 172 -0.97 -10.22 -13.24
N PHE A 173 -1.71 -9.16 -12.94
CA PHE A 173 -1.14 -7.85 -12.67
C PHE A 173 -0.26 -7.82 -11.42
N PHE A 174 -0.74 -8.38 -10.31
CA PHE A 174 -0.01 -8.38 -9.05
C PHE A 174 0.97 -9.57 -8.90
N GLY A 175 1.00 -10.51 -9.86
CA GLY A 175 1.90 -11.66 -9.83
C GLY A 175 1.50 -12.74 -8.82
N PHE A 176 0.22 -12.87 -8.47
CA PHE A 176 -0.25 -13.90 -7.56
C PHE A 176 -0.27 -15.28 -8.22
N THR A 177 0.72 -16.11 -7.93
CA THR A 177 0.82 -17.48 -8.46
C THR A 177 0.03 -18.50 -7.64
N ASN A 178 -0.21 -18.22 -6.36
CA ASN A 178 -0.91 -19.11 -5.42
C ASN A 178 -2.04 -18.37 -4.68
N TRP A 179 -3.05 -17.94 -5.44
CA TRP A 179 -4.21 -17.24 -4.88
C TRP A 179 -5.00 -18.12 -3.89
N PRO A 180 -5.43 -17.58 -2.74
CA PRO A 180 -5.28 -16.20 -2.25
C PRO A 180 -4.04 -16.00 -1.36
N ASN A 181 -3.06 -16.88 -1.45
CA ASN A 181 -1.84 -16.80 -0.65
C ASN A 181 -0.79 -15.92 -1.34
N GLY A 182 0.03 -15.30 -0.51
CA GLY A 182 1.05 -14.36 -0.97
C GLY A 182 0.64 -12.91 -0.75
N ILE A 183 1.62 -12.03 -0.83
CA ILE A 183 1.47 -10.59 -0.72
C ILE A 183 2.24 -9.99 -1.89
N ALA A 184 1.59 -9.12 -2.65
CA ALA A 184 2.24 -8.35 -3.70
C ALA A 184 2.63 -6.98 -3.17
N GLN A 185 3.47 -6.27 -3.92
CA GLN A 185 3.90 -4.92 -3.57
C GLN A 185 3.76 -3.99 -4.78
N VAL A 186 3.25 -2.80 -4.52
CA VAL A 186 3.26 -1.68 -5.46
C VAL A 186 4.25 -0.64 -4.94
N ASP A 187 5.36 -0.46 -5.65
CA ASP A 187 6.30 0.62 -5.37
C ASP A 187 5.85 1.88 -6.13
N LEU A 188 5.57 2.94 -5.38
CA LEU A 188 5.17 4.23 -5.91
C LEU A 188 6.35 5.22 -6.06
N GLY A 189 7.58 4.74 -5.83
CA GLY A 189 8.76 5.57 -5.70
C GLY A 189 8.95 6.03 -4.24
N GLY A 190 9.75 5.25 -3.49
CA GLY A 190 9.98 5.50 -2.05
C GLY A 190 8.77 5.31 -1.14
N ARG A 191 7.66 4.77 -1.66
CA ARG A 191 6.45 4.41 -0.92
C ARG A 191 5.96 3.05 -1.40
N ILE A 192 6.01 2.06 -0.53
CA ILE A 192 5.57 0.69 -0.81
C ILE A 192 4.16 0.50 -0.27
N VAL A 193 3.29 -0.04 -1.10
CA VAL A 193 1.94 -0.49 -0.71
C VAL A 193 1.89 -2.00 -0.85
N ASP A 194 1.69 -2.72 0.25
CA ASP A 194 1.49 -4.16 0.24
C ASP A 194 0.03 -4.47 -0.16
N VAL A 195 -0.15 -5.42 -1.07
CA VAL A 195 -1.46 -5.84 -1.59
C VAL A 195 -1.74 -7.25 -1.09
N ILE A 196 -2.81 -7.40 -0.32
CA ILE A 196 -3.15 -8.61 0.42
C ILE A 196 -4.46 -9.18 -0.13
N PRO A 197 -4.48 -10.38 -0.70
CA PRO A 197 -5.74 -11.03 -1.06
C PRO A 197 -6.61 -11.30 0.17
N THR A 198 -7.86 -10.83 0.13
CA THR A 198 -8.83 -10.96 1.22
C THR A 198 -10.19 -11.43 0.72
N PRO A 199 -10.27 -12.57 -0.03
CA PRO A 199 -11.56 -13.08 -0.47
C PRO A 199 -12.46 -13.45 0.71
N GLY A 200 -13.77 -13.36 0.47
CA GLY A 200 -14.80 -13.68 1.47
C GLY A 200 -16.01 -12.79 1.35
N HIS A 201 -15.83 -11.46 1.24
CA HIS A 201 -16.86 -10.54 0.77
C HIS A 201 -17.08 -10.70 -0.74
N HIS A 202 -15.99 -10.77 -1.49
CA HIS A 202 -15.98 -11.01 -2.93
C HIS A 202 -14.75 -11.86 -3.31
N PRO A 203 -14.81 -12.75 -4.34
CA PRO A 203 -13.69 -13.62 -4.71
C PRO A 203 -12.40 -12.89 -5.11
N THR A 204 -12.48 -11.66 -5.64
CA THR A 204 -11.33 -10.87 -6.08
C THR A 204 -10.87 -9.85 -5.05
N HIS A 205 -11.39 -9.92 -3.80
CA HIS A 205 -11.16 -8.87 -2.82
C HIS A 205 -9.69 -8.77 -2.42
N LEU A 206 -9.21 -7.51 -2.34
CA LEU A 206 -7.87 -7.08 -1.93
C LEU A 206 -7.96 -6.05 -0.82
N ALA A 207 -7.08 -6.14 0.16
CA ALA A 207 -6.75 -5.05 1.06
C ALA A 207 -5.39 -4.46 0.71
N PHE A 208 -5.20 -3.16 0.94
CA PHE A 208 -3.96 -2.44 0.66
C PHE A 208 -3.37 -1.89 1.95
N TYR A 209 -2.13 -2.22 2.25
CA TYR A 209 -1.45 -1.69 3.42
C TYR A 209 -0.36 -0.72 2.99
N ASP A 210 -0.47 0.53 3.39
CA ASP A 210 0.52 1.55 3.11
C ASP A 210 1.61 1.58 4.18
N ASN A 211 2.81 1.19 3.80
CA ASN A 211 3.96 1.16 4.70
C ASN A 211 4.38 2.55 5.20
N ARG A 212 4.00 3.63 4.51
CA ARG A 212 4.32 5.00 4.90
C ARG A 212 3.47 5.49 6.06
N THR A 213 2.17 5.29 5.99
CA THR A 213 1.22 5.80 6.99
C THR A 213 0.76 4.76 7.99
N GLY A 214 1.05 3.48 7.75
CA GLY A 214 0.53 2.38 8.56
C GLY A 214 -0.98 2.20 8.45
N ILE A 215 -1.58 2.63 7.34
CA ILE A 215 -3.03 2.48 7.11
C ILE A 215 -3.27 1.19 6.33
N LEU A 216 -4.26 0.42 6.80
CA LEU A 216 -4.86 -0.68 6.06
C LEU A 216 -6.15 -0.19 5.40
N PHE A 217 -6.16 -0.05 4.08
CA PHE A 217 -7.36 0.20 3.27
C PHE A 217 -8.03 -1.14 3.01
N SER A 218 -9.10 -1.39 3.73
CA SER A 218 -9.71 -2.72 3.85
C SER A 218 -10.90 -2.94 2.91
N GLY A 219 -11.34 -1.92 2.16
CA GLY A 219 -12.54 -2.03 1.34
C GLY A 219 -13.72 -2.57 2.17
N ASP A 220 -14.43 -3.53 1.62
CA ASP A 220 -15.59 -4.15 2.26
C ASP A 220 -15.24 -5.42 3.06
N PHE A 221 -13.96 -5.75 3.12
CA PHE A 221 -13.48 -6.81 4.01
C PHE A 221 -13.68 -6.43 5.48
N LEU A 222 -13.39 -5.18 5.85
CA LEU A 222 -13.58 -4.68 7.21
C LEU A 222 -13.93 -3.19 7.18
N LEU A 223 -15.13 -2.83 7.66
CA LEU A 223 -15.64 -1.47 7.66
C LEU A 223 -16.46 -1.21 8.93
N PRO A 224 -16.68 0.06 9.33
CA PRO A 224 -17.62 0.42 10.40
C PRO A 224 -19.07 0.28 9.91
N GLY A 225 -19.65 -0.91 10.09
CA GLY A 225 -21.00 -1.19 9.62
C GLY A 225 -21.26 -2.68 9.49
N ARG A 226 -22.27 -3.03 8.72
CA ARG A 226 -22.64 -4.42 8.46
C ARG A 226 -21.72 -5.05 7.43
N LEU A 227 -21.05 -6.14 7.82
CA LEU A 227 -20.22 -6.92 6.93
C LEU A 227 -21.09 -7.89 6.10
N LEU A 228 -21.04 -7.76 4.78
CA LEU A 228 -21.63 -8.71 3.85
C LEU A 228 -20.57 -9.76 3.48
N ILE A 229 -20.81 -11.01 3.84
CA ILE A 229 -19.86 -12.10 3.66
C ILE A 229 -20.48 -13.15 2.76
N GLU A 230 -19.93 -13.31 1.54
CA GLU A 230 -20.40 -14.32 0.57
C GLU A 230 -19.84 -15.70 0.90
N ASP A 231 -18.56 -15.77 1.31
CA ASP A 231 -17.88 -17.01 1.71
C ASP A 231 -17.24 -16.84 3.10
N ALA A 232 -17.91 -17.36 4.11
CA ALA A 232 -17.47 -17.25 5.50
C ALA A 232 -16.14 -17.99 5.78
N ALA A 233 -15.87 -19.10 5.08
CA ALA A 233 -14.62 -19.84 5.24
C ALA A 233 -13.45 -19.04 4.66
N ALA A 234 -13.58 -18.53 3.43
CA ALA A 234 -12.58 -17.69 2.80
C ALA A 234 -12.35 -16.39 3.59
N TYR A 235 -13.43 -15.79 4.11
CA TYR A 235 -13.35 -14.60 4.95
C TYR A 235 -12.53 -14.85 6.23
N ARG A 236 -12.81 -15.95 6.92
CA ARG A 236 -12.07 -16.32 8.13
C ARG A 236 -10.57 -16.51 7.84
N GLU A 237 -10.21 -17.23 6.79
CA GLU A 237 -8.81 -17.42 6.40
C GLU A 237 -8.15 -16.10 5.98
N SER A 238 -8.88 -15.20 5.33
CA SER A 238 -8.42 -13.85 5.01
C SER A 238 -8.17 -13.02 6.27
N ALA A 239 -9.07 -13.10 7.26
CA ALA A 239 -8.89 -12.39 8.53
C ALA A 239 -7.64 -12.87 9.28
N LEU A 240 -7.42 -14.19 9.34
CA LEU A 240 -6.21 -14.76 9.96
C LEU A 240 -4.93 -14.30 9.23
N ARG A 241 -4.95 -14.25 7.89
CA ARG A 241 -3.83 -13.77 7.06
C ARG A 241 -3.52 -12.30 7.34
N VAL A 242 -4.54 -11.44 7.41
CA VAL A 242 -4.38 -10.02 7.71
C VAL A 242 -3.85 -9.81 9.13
N VAL A 243 -4.38 -10.53 10.12
CA VAL A 243 -3.89 -10.47 11.51
C VAL A 243 -2.43 -10.91 11.59
N ASP A 244 -2.05 -12.00 10.91
CA ASP A 244 -0.67 -12.47 10.88
C ASP A 244 0.27 -11.47 10.21
N PHE A 245 -0.14 -10.90 9.08
CA PHE A 245 0.58 -9.85 8.38
C PHE A 245 0.84 -8.62 9.27
N LEU A 246 -0.13 -8.21 10.07
CA LEU A 246 -0.05 -7.01 10.91
C LEU A 246 0.73 -7.22 12.21
N LYS A 247 1.03 -8.47 12.63
CA LYS A 247 1.80 -8.74 13.87
C LYS A 247 3.16 -8.04 13.93
N THR A 248 3.76 -7.83 12.78
CA THR A 248 5.12 -7.26 12.67
C THR A 248 5.14 -5.87 12.05
N ARG A 249 3.99 -5.26 11.80
CA ARG A 249 3.87 -3.96 11.13
C ARG A 249 3.11 -2.96 11.98
N PRO A 250 3.52 -1.68 11.99
CA PRO A 250 2.77 -0.65 12.70
C PRO A 250 1.42 -0.43 12.00
N LEU A 251 0.34 -0.43 12.76
CA LEU A 251 -1.01 -0.15 12.28
C LEU A 251 -1.51 1.14 12.92
N ALA A 252 -1.71 2.19 12.09
CA ALA A 252 -2.26 3.45 12.54
C ALA A 252 -3.81 3.43 12.47
N HIS A 253 -4.35 3.02 11.31
CA HIS A 253 -5.79 3.00 11.07
C HIS A 253 -6.18 1.83 10.17
N ILE A 254 -7.46 1.44 10.25
CA ILE A 254 -8.15 0.60 9.26
C ILE A 254 -9.24 1.46 8.64
N MET A 255 -9.25 1.56 7.31
CA MET A 255 -10.17 2.39 6.55
C MET A 255 -10.94 1.53 5.54
N GLY A 256 -12.27 1.43 5.73
CA GLY A 256 -13.16 0.65 4.88
C GLY A 256 -13.64 1.39 3.63
N GLY A 257 -14.35 0.68 2.76
CA GLY A 257 -15.00 1.27 1.58
C GLY A 257 -16.23 2.10 1.94
N HIS A 258 -16.87 1.79 3.07
CA HIS A 258 -18.11 2.44 3.52
C HIS A 258 -18.09 2.74 5.02
N ILE A 259 -19.00 3.63 5.44
CA ILE A 259 -19.43 3.82 6.83
C ILE A 259 -20.94 3.75 6.85
N GLU A 260 -21.52 2.84 7.60
CA GLU A 260 -22.95 2.88 7.87
C GLU A 260 -23.24 4.02 8.83
N LEU A 261 -23.99 5.00 8.35
CA LEU A 261 -24.50 6.08 9.19
C LEU A 261 -25.74 5.59 9.91
N ASN A 262 -25.76 5.69 11.23
CA ASN A 262 -26.99 5.49 12.00
C ASN A 262 -27.89 6.70 11.78
N THR A 263 -28.89 6.55 10.91
CA THR A 263 -29.96 7.54 10.71
C THR A 263 -31.08 7.34 11.73
N ALA A 264 -30.74 7.06 13.01
CA ALA A 264 -31.72 6.93 14.06
C ALA A 264 -32.16 8.29 14.58
#